data_06d30174aeeef9e4795bcb2989c85a81
#
_entry.id   06d30174aeeef9e4795bcb2989c85a81
#
_cell.length_a   1.000
_cell.length_b   1.000
_cell.length_c   1.000
_cell.angle_alpha   90.00
_cell.angle_beta   90.00
_cell.angle_gamma   90.00
#
_symmetry.space_group_name_H-M   'P 1'
#
loop_
_entity.id
_entity.type
_entity.pdbx_description
1 polymer ?
#
loop_
_entity_poly.entity_id
_entity_poly.type
_entity_poly.pdbx_seq_one_letter_code
_entity_poly.pdbx_strand_id
1 'polypeptide(L)'
;MKVVFSKLTTILLLCLVMASTNQSVAQENRGTTDRKWWKEAVVYQIYPRSFKDTDGDGVGDLKGIIQKLDYIKSLGVDVVWLNPIYGSPNADNGYDISDYQTIMKEFGTMEDFDALLKGMHERGLKLVMDLVVNHSSDEHK
;
A
#
# COMPACT_ATOMS: atom_id res chain seq x y z
N MET A 1 36.71 36.19 44.00
CA MET A 1 36.57 34.84 43.48
C MET A 1 35.14 34.47 43.08
N LYS A 2 34.07 34.86 43.76
CA LYS A 2 32.64 34.51 43.43
C LYS A 2 32.11 35.15 42.16
N VAL A 3 32.57 36.33 41.72
CA VAL A 3 32.03 37.01 40.51
C VAL A 3 32.53 36.41 39.21
N VAL A 4 33.72 35.81 39.18
CA VAL A 4 34.31 35.20 37.97
C VAL A 4 33.62 33.88 37.68
N PHE A 5 33.25 33.10 38.69
CA PHE A 5 32.52 31.83 38.52
C PHE A 5 31.09 32.05 37.96
N SER A 6 30.43 33.14 38.37
CA SER A 6 29.07 33.46 37.87
C SER A 6 29.06 33.80 36.38
N LYS A 7 30.06 34.54 35.90
CA LYS A 7 30.16 34.92 34.48
C LYS A 7 30.50 33.70 33.58
N LEU A 8 31.33 32.79 34.07
CA LEU A 8 31.72 31.60 33.32
C LEU A 8 30.55 30.62 33.16
N THR A 9 29.72 30.42 34.20
CA THR A 9 28.50 29.61 34.16
C THR A 9 27.45 30.21 33.24
N THR A 10 27.30 31.54 33.19
CA THR A 10 26.33 32.20 32.31
C THR A 10 26.74 32.08 30.84
N ILE A 11 28.02 32.18 30.51
CA ILE A 11 28.55 32.02 29.15
C ILE A 11 28.39 30.57 28.69
N LEU A 12 28.65 29.59 29.58
CA LEU A 12 28.47 28.16 29.26
C LEU A 12 27.00 27.80 28.98
N LEU A 13 26.07 28.38 29.75
CA LEU A 13 24.62 28.18 29.55
C LEU A 13 24.15 28.82 28.23
N LEU A 14 24.67 29.98 27.87
CA LEU A 14 24.37 30.67 26.62
C LEU A 14 24.86 29.87 25.39
N CYS A 15 26.05 29.26 25.46
CA CYS A 15 26.60 28.42 24.42
C CYS A 15 25.78 27.12 24.25
N LEU A 16 25.24 26.53 25.34
CA LEU A 16 24.39 25.34 25.26
C LEU A 16 23.05 25.62 24.58
N VAL A 17 22.46 26.81 24.85
CA VAL A 17 21.18 27.21 24.20
C VAL A 17 21.38 27.49 22.71
N MET A 18 22.52 28.09 22.33
CA MET A 18 22.83 28.33 20.91
C MET A 18 23.14 27.05 20.15
N ALA A 19 23.67 26.02 20.78
CA ALA A 19 23.91 24.70 20.15
C ALA A 19 22.61 23.92 19.89
N SER A 20 21.60 24.08 20.75
CA SER A 20 20.30 23.40 20.57
C SER A 20 19.44 24.05 19.48
N THR A 21 19.59 25.34 19.20
CA THR A 21 18.82 25.99 18.12
C THR A 21 19.33 25.65 16.71
N ASN A 22 20.62 25.32 16.58
CA ASN A 22 21.18 24.94 15.27
C ASN A 22 20.81 23.52 14.82
N GLN A 23 20.37 22.63 15.70
CA GLN A 23 19.91 21.29 15.30
C GLN A 23 18.49 21.29 14.72
N SER A 24 17.65 22.24 15.10
CA SER A 24 16.28 22.33 14.58
C SER A 24 16.21 22.92 13.16
N VAL A 25 17.17 23.77 12.78
CA VAL A 25 17.20 24.42 11.45
C VAL A 25 17.80 23.50 10.38
N ALA A 26 18.66 22.55 10.76
CA ALA A 26 19.27 21.61 9.81
C ALA A 26 18.31 20.50 9.34
N GLN A 27 17.19 20.29 10.03
CA GLN A 27 16.20 19.24 9.70
C GLN A 27 15.05 19.74 8.82
N GLU A 28 14.86 21.05 8.71
CA GLU A 28 13.75 21.65 7.96
C GLU A 28 14.07 21.96 6.49
N ASN A 29 15.33 21.78 6.07
CA ASN A 29 15.79 22.08 4.72
C ASN A 29 16.27 20.85 3.95
N ARG A 30 15.74 19.67 4.24
CA ARG A 30 15.68 18.60 3.24
C ARG A 30 14.55 18.98 2.29
N GLY A 31 14.95 19.69 1.23
CA GLY A 31 14.04 20.13 0.20
C GLY A 31 13.03 19.03 -0.10
N THR A 32 11.77 19.36 -0.01
CA THR A 32 10.70 18.62 -0.66
C THR A 32 11.02 18.67 -2.14
N THR A 33 11.96 17.81 -2.58
CA THR A 33 12.04 17.49 -3.99
C THR A 33 10.64 17.06 -4.34
N ASP A 34 10.07 17.62 -5.39
CA ASP A 34 8.78 17.23 -5.99
C ASP A 34 8.90 15.78 -6.48
N ARG A 35 9.07 14.86 -5.52
CA ARG A 35 9.24 13.43 -5.74
C ARG A 35 7.86 12.89 -6.05
N LYS A 36 7.68 12.53 -7.29
CA LYS A 36 6.45 11.84 -7.71
C LYS A 36 6.42 10.50 -7.00
N TRP A 37 5.53 10.36 -6.00
CA TRP A 37 5.40 9.19 -5.10
C TRP A 37 5.46 7.84 -5.85
N TRP A 38 4.88 7.78 -7.05
CA TRP A 38 4.82 6.57 -7.86
C TRP A 38 6.19 6.12 -8.43
N LYS A 39 7.21 6.99 -8.43
CA LYS A 39 8.57 6.64 -8.86
C LYS A 39 9.36 5.87 -7.81
N GLU A 40 8.92 5.96 -6.56
CA GLU A 40 9.58 5.32 -5.40
C GLU A 40 8.67 4.26 -4.77
N ALA A 41 7.43 4.11 -5.25
CA ALA A 41 6.46 3.18 -4.72
C ALA A 41 6.89 1.72 -4.90
N VAL A 42 6.74 0.94 -3.84
CA VAL A 42 6.91 -0.51 -3.87
C VAL A 42 5.57 -1.13 -4.24
N VAL A 43 5.54 -1.88 -5.34
CA VAL A 43 4.36 -2.57 -5.85
C VAL A 43 4.45 -4.04 -5.48
N TYR A 44 3.39 -4.58 -4.88
CA TYR A 44 3.24 -6.00 -4.56
C TYR A 44 2.11 -6.58 -5.40
N GLN A 45 2.45 -7.48 -6.32
CA GLN A 45 1.47 -8.15 -7.17
C GLN A 45 0.86 -9.34 -6.44
N ILE A 46 -0.45 -9.48 -6.53
CA ILE A 46 -1.21 -10.59 -5.98
C ILE A 46 -2.00 -11.28 -7.10
N TYR A 47 -1.77 -12.58 -7.27
CA TYR A 47 -2.67 -13.47 -7.99
C TYR A 47 -3.63 -14.08 -6.95
N PRO A 48 -4.90 -13.65 -6.89
CA PRO A 48 -5.82 -14.03 -5.81
C PRO A 48 -5.91 -15.53 -5.61
N ARG A 49 -6.07 -16.28 -6.71
CA ARG A 49 -6.24 -17.74 -6.73
C ARG A 49 -5.21 -18.50 -5.88
N SER A 50 -3.96 -18.05 -5.85
CA SER A 50 -2.86 -18.72 -5.14
C SER A 50 -2.43 -18.03 -3.85
N PHE A 51 -3.16 -17.00 -3.39
CA PHE A 51 -2.71 -16.19 -2.26
C PHE A 51 -3.16 -16.73 -0.91
N LYS A 52 -4.47 -16.79 -0.66
CA LYS A 52 -5.04 -17.34 0.58
C LYS A 52 -6.49 -17.72 0.37
N ASP A 53 -6.76 -18.99 0.56
CA ASP A 53 -8.08 -19.61 0.62
C ASP A 53 -8.68 -19.39 2.03
N THR A 54 -9.94 -18.97 2.11
CA THR A 54 -10.66 -18.78 3.38
C THR A 54 -11.85 -19.69 3.56
N ASP A 55 -12.34 -20.36 2.54
CA ASP A 55 -13.51 -21.25 2.59
C ASP A 55 -13.17 -22.74 2.37
N GLY A 56 -11.93 -23.05 1.98
CA GLY A 56 -11.40 -24.40 1.91
C GLY A 56 -11.69 -25.11 0.58
N ASP A 57 -12.00 -24.33 -0.48
CA ASP A 57 -12.24 -24.87 -1.82
C ASP A 57 -10.95 -25.10 -2.64
N GLY A 58 -9.80 -24.69 -2.11
CA GLY A 58 -8.48 -24.77 -2.74
C GLY A 58 -8.13 -23.57 -3.61
N VAL A 59 -8.98 -22.56 -3.67
CA VAL A 59 -8.78 -21.31 -4.41
C VAL A 59 -8.65 -20.13 -3.42
N GLY A 60 -7.64 -19.31 -3.60
CA GLY A 60 -7.52 -18.08 -2.82
C GLY A 60 -8.57 -17.06 -3.21
N ASP A 61 -9.00 -16.23 -2.26
CA ASP A 61 -10.13 -15.33 -2.41
C ASP A 61 -9.85 -13.90 -1.87
N LEU A 62 -10.77 -12.97 -2.10
CA LEU A 62 -10.65 -11.58 -1.66
C LEU A 62 -10.63 -11.46 -0.14
N LYS A 63 -11.38 -12.29 0.58
CA LYS A 63 -11.37 -12.33 2.05
C LYS A 63 -10.01 -12.75 2.59
N GLY A 64 -9.32 -13.65 1.89
CA GLY A 64 -7.95 -14.05 2.20
C GLY A 64 -6.97 -12.88 2.08
N ILE A 65 -7.13 -12.05 1.05
CA ILE A 65 -6.32 -10.84 0.90
C ILE A 65 -6.63 -9.85 2.02
N ILE A 66 -7.91 -9.63 2.35
CA ILE A 66 -8.35 -8.75 3.46
C ILE A 66 -7.68 -9.19 4.78
N GLN A 67 -7.69 -10.47 5.09
CA GLN A 67 -7.07 -11.01 6.31
C GLN A 67 -5.55 -10.79 6.36
N LYS A 68 -4.91 -10.51 5.24
CA LYS A 68 -3.46 -10.33 5.12
C LYS A 68 -3.03 -8.88 4.90
N LEU A 69 -3.93 -7.91 4.92
CA LEU A 69 -3.60 -6.50 4.67
C LEU A 69 -2.55 -5.93 5.63
N ASP A 70 -2.62 -6.29 6.92
CA ASP A 70 -1.62 -5.86 7.91
C ASP A 70 -0.24 -6.45 7.62
N TYR A 71 -0.20 -7.71 7.22
CA TYR A 71 1.04 -8.37 6.77
C TYR A 71 1.60 -7.66 5.52
N ILE A 72 0.77 -7.44 4.49
CA ILE A 72 1.17 -6.74 3.26
C ILE A 72 1.74 -5.36 3.60
N LYS A 73 1.04 -4.60 4.46
CA LYS A 73 1.52 -3.28 4.90
C LYS A 73 2.84 -3.36 5.64
N SER A 74 3.06 -4.39 6.46
CA SER A 74 4.32 -4.58 7.21
C SER A 74 5.53 -4.83 6.31
N LEU A 75 5.34 -5.24 5.06
CA LEU A 75 6.40 -5.42 4.07
C LEU A 75 6.91 -4.10 3.48
N GLY A 76 6.32 -2.95 3.85
CA GLY A 76 6.69 -1.64 3.29
C GLY A 76 6.10 -1.38 1.90
N VAL A 77 5.03 -2.07 1.53
CA VAL A 77 4.33 -1.92 0.24
C VAL A 77 3.50 -0.65 0.22
N ASP A 78 3.50 0.04 -0.91
CA ASP A 78 2.69 1.23 -1.17
C ASP A 78 1.48 0.93 -2.06
N VAL A 79 1.64 0.00 -2.99
CA VAL A 79 0.65 -0.36 -4.01
C VAL A 79 0.48 -1.87 -4.05
N VAL A 80 -0.76 -2.32 -4.02
CA VAL A 80 -1.10 -3.71 -4.35
C VAL A 80 -1.64 -3.73 -5.78
N TRP A 81 -1.07 -4.59 -6.60
CA TRP A 81 -1.53 -4.87 -7.95
C TRP A 81 -2.24 -6.22 -7.97
N LEU A 82 -3.55 -6.22 -8.24
CA LEU A 82 -4.34 -7.44 -8.40
C LEU A 82 -4.36 -7.89 -9.85
N ASN A 83 -4.06 -9.16 -10.08
CA ASN A 83 -4.42 -9.84 -11.31
C ASN A 83 -5.95 -9.82 -11.49
N PRO A 84 -6.47 -10.11 -12.72
CA PRO A 84 -7.90 -9.99 -12.98
C PRO A 84 -8.77 -10.78 -12.00
N ILE A 85 -9.83 -10.13 -11.53
CA ILE A 85 -10.83 -10.71 -10.62
C ILE A 85 -12.23 -10.67 -11.21
N TYR A 86 -12.35 -10.24 -12.46
CA TYR A 86 -13.63 -10.12 -13.18
C TYR A 86 -14.24 -11.47 -13.49
N GLY A 87 -15.54 -11.51 -13.80
CA GLY A 87 -16.21 -12.72 -14.26
C GLY A 87 -15.51 -13.31 -15.48
N SER A 88 -15.10 -14.58 -15.39
CA SER A 88 -14.31 -15.28 -16.39
C SER A 88 -14.57 -16.79 -16.30
N PRO A 89 -14.60 -17.54 -17.39
CA PRO A 89 -14.55 -19.00 -17.36
C PRO A 89 -13.19 -19.55 -16.92
N ASN A 90 -12.19 -18.66 -16.73
CA ASN A 90 -10.87 -18.98 -16.22
C ASN A 90 -10.06 -19.94 -17.11
N ALA A 91 -10.30 -19.96 -18.41
CA ALA A 91 -9.53 -20.72 -19.38
C ALA A 91 -8.12 -20.14 -19.59
N ASP A 92 -7.97 -18.81 -19.38
CA ASP A 92 -6.70 -18.08 -19.43
C ASP A 92 -6.40 -17.35 -18.12
N ASN A 93 -6.53 -18.05 -17.00
CA ASN A 93 -6.18 -17.53 -15.66
C ASN A 93 -6.87 -16.20 -15.28
N GLY A 94 -8.10 -15.99 -15.81
CA GLY A 94 -8.88 -14.78 -15.57
C GLY A 94 -8.68 -13.67 -16.61
N TYR A 95 -7.77 -13.84 -17.58
CA TYR A 95 -7.57 -12.87 -18.65
C TYR A 95 -8.57 -13.02 -19.80
N ASP A 96 -9.39 -14.09 -19.81
CA ASP A 96 -10.53 -14.35 -20.69
C ASP A 96 -11.82 -13.84 -20.04
N ILE A 97 -11.98 -12.51 -19.98
CA ILE A 97 -13.07 -11.88 -19.25
C ILE A 97 -14.39 -12.02 -20.00
N SER A 98 -15.38 -12.62 -19.34
CA SER A 98 -16.75 -12.75 -19.84
C SER A 98 -17.69 -11.67 -19.31
N ASP A 99 -17.37 -11.07 -18.16
CA ASP A 99 -18.15 -9.98 -17.57
C ASP A 99 -17.25 -9.04 -16.73
N TYR A 100 -17.06 -7.80 -17.21
CA TYR A 100 -16.27 -6.79 -16.52
C TYR A 100 -16.96 -6.15 -15.30
N GLN A 101 -18.25 -6.42 -15.09
CA GLN A 101 -19.05 -5.79 -14.04
C GLN A 101 -19.27 -6.69 -12.83
N THR A 102 -18.78 -7.92 -12.87
CA THR A 102 -18.91 -8.89 -11.78
C THR A 102 -17.55 -9.39 -11.30
N ILE A 103 -17.51 -9.87 -10.06
CA ILE A 103 -16.35 -10.59 -9.52
C ILE A 103 -16.50 -12.07 -9.88
N MET A 104 -15.41 -12.73 -10.24
CA MET A 104 -15.37 -14.19 -10.42
C MET A 104 -15.85 -14.87 -9.13
N LYS A 105 -16.78 -15.80 -9.25
CA LYS A 105 -17.49 -16.40 -8.12
C LYS A 105 -16.55 -17.00 -7.06
N GLU A 106 -15.47 -17.62 -7.50
CA GLU A 106 -14.47 -18.24 -6.64
C GLU A 106 -13.67 -17.21 -5.84
N PHE A 107 -13.61 -15.95 -6.28
CA PHE A 107 -12.90 -14.89 -5.57
C PHE A 107 -13.78 -14.14 -4.58
N GLY A 108 -15.11 -14.23 -4.69
CA GLY A 108 -16.03 -13.56 -3.79
C GLY A 108 -17.08 -12.69 -4.50
N THR A 109 -17.45 -11.59 -3.85
CA THR A 109 -18.51 -10.69 -4.29
C THR A 109 -18.02 -9.25 -4.46
N MET A 110 -18.88 -8.37 -5.01
CA MET A 110 -18.59 -6.92 -5.04
C MET A 110 -18.46 -6.32 -3.64
N GLU A 111 -19.24 -6.82 -2.67
CA GLU A 111 -19.13 -6.39 -1.27
C GLU A 111 -17.77 -6.77 -0.68
N ASP A 112 -17.22 -7.94 -1.03
CA ASP A 112 -15.87 -8.34 -0.61
C ASP A 112 -14.81 -7.44 -1.26
N PHE A 113 -15.00 -7.05 -2.53
CA PHE A 113 -14.12 -6.09 -3.20
C PHE A 113 -14.15 -4.70 -2.55
N ASP A 114 -15.35 -4.20 -2.22
CA ASP A 114 -15.51 -2.92 -1.53
C ASP A 114 -14.85 -2.94 -0.15
N ALA A 115 -14.99 -4.06 0.57
CA ALA A 115 -14.33 -4.26 1.87
C ALA A 115 -12.80 -4.29 1.73
N LEU A 116 -12.27 -4.96 0.69
CA LEU A 116 -10.86 -4.99 0.38
C LEU A 116 -10.33 -3.58 0.09
N LEU A 117 -10.98 -2.84 -0.81
CA LEU A 117 -10.59 -1.49 -1.19
C LEU A 117 -10.57 -0.55 0.01
N LYS A 118 -11.62 -0.60 0.84
CA LYS A 118 -11.71 0.16 2.09
C LYS A 118 -10.56 -0.20 3.04
N GLY A 119 -10.34 -1.50 3.28
CA GLY A 119 -9.29 -1.97 4.18
C GLY A 119 -7.88 -1.57 3.71
N MET A 120 -7.64 -1.52 2.40
CA MET A 120 -6.40 -1.02 1.82
C MET A 120 -6.22 0.48 2.06
N HIS A 121 -7.25 1.28 1.79
CA HIS A 121 -7.20 2.73 1.97
C HIS A 121 -7.00 3.12 3.44
N GLU A 122 -7.61 2.42 4.39
CA GLU A 122 -7.40 2.62 5.83
C GLU A 122 -5.95 2.41 6.26
N ARG A 123 -5.18 1.64 5.49
CA ARG A 123 -3.74 1.37 5.72
C ARG A 123 -2.82 2.21 4.84
N GLY A 124 -3.37 3.14 4.08
CA GLY A 124 -2.61 3.96 3.13
C GLY A 124 -2.02 3.14 1.97
N LEU A 125 -2.59 1.97 1.66
CA LEU A 125 -2.27 1.19 0.47
C LEU A 125 -3.10 1.68 -0.72
N LYS A 126 -2.50 1.67 -1.91
CA LYS A 126 -3.19 1.94 -3.17
C LYS A 126 -3.49 0.63 -3.89
N LEU A 127 -4.59 0.59 -4.63
CA LEU A 127 -4.94 -0.54 -5.48
C LEU A 127 -4.68 -0.18 -6.94
N VAL A 128 -4.06 -1.12 -7.67
CA VAL A 128 -3.98 -1.17 -9.13
C VAL A 128 -4.58 -2.49 -9.57
N MET A 129 -5.42 -2.47 -10.59
CA MET A 129 -6.03 -3.65 -11.19
C MET A 129 -5.61 -3.78 -12.65
N ASP A 130 -5.54 -4.99 -13.14
CA ASP A 130 -5.37 -5.22 -14.56
C ASP A 130 -6.59 -4.72 -15.34
N LEU A 131 -6.33 -3.98 -16.40
CA LEU A 131 -7.33 -3.57 -17.38
C LEU A 131 -7.13 -4.38 -18.67
N VAL A 132 -7.84 -5.49 -18.80
CA VAL A 132 -7.73 -6.38 -19.96
C VAL A 132 -8.64 -5.85 -21.07
N VAL A 133 -8.08 -5.01 -21.96
CA VAL A 133 -8.84 -4.37 -23.06
C VAL A 133 -8.38 -4.80 -24.45
N ASN A 134 -7.43 -5.73 -24.53
CA ASN A 134 -6.92 -6.23 -25.81
C ASN A 134 -7.83 -7.29 -26.41
N HIS A 135 -8.51 -8.07 -25.60
CA HIS A 135 -9.40 -9.16 -25.95
C HIS A 135 -10.43 -9.41 -24.84
N SER A 136 -11.39 -10.25 -25.09
CA SER A 136 -12.36 -10.77 -24.11
C SER A 136 -12.48 -12.28 -24.27
N SER A 137 -13.24 -12.92 -23.37
CA SER A 137 -13.66 -14.31 -23.55
C SER A 137 -14.59 -14.48 -24.76
N ASP A 138 -14.60 -15.64 -25.36
CA ASP A 138 -15.63 -16.06 -26.32
C ASP A 138 -17.00 -16.23 -25.65
N GLU A 139 -17.06 -16.31 -24.33
CA GLU A 139 -18.29 -16.29 -23.53
C GLU A 139 -18.76 -14.88 -23.15
N HIS A 140 -18.09 -13.83 -23.62
CA HIS A 140 -18.50 -12.44 -23.34
C HIS A 140 -19.82 -12.12 -24.04
N LYS A 141 -20.75 -11.50 -23.30
CA LYS A 141 -22.11 -11.13 -23.78
C LYS A 141 -22.10 -9.88 -24.63
#